data_250f065ab81160e6c3df2f691314eb2f
#
_entry.id   250f065ab81160e6c3df2f691314eb2f
#
_cell.length_a   1.000
_cell.length_b   1.000
_cell.length_c   1.000
_cell.angle_alpha   90.00
_cell.angle_beta   90.00
_cell.angle_gamma   90.00
#
_symmetry.space_group_name_H-M   'P 1'
#
loop_
_entity.id
_entity.type
_entity.pdbx_description
1 polymer ?
#
loop_
_entity_poly.entity_id
_entity_poly.type
_entity_poly.pdbx_seq_one_letter_code
_entity_poly.pdbx_strand_id
1 'polypeptide(L)'
;IEVTPVAANTLPSTLGDFAASTINGTYAVPYGLVPSRDALLIEKQDENGDNPYVNIIVARTADKDNETYKTIVDAYHTQLVAEFLLVNYHETFYPAFEYDADAEFTVTEDNVADLVGYQSSKKDKTVVKVGVCGANNDQWRAVQKVLDDEGANIYIELVEFDAYNLPNEALNSGEIDLNAFQDKAYLNNDAAVHG
;
A
#
# COMPACT_ATOMS: atom_id res chain seq x y z
N ILE A 1 -0.18 14.64 -29.43
CA ILE A 1 -0.94 13.93 -28.40
C ILE A 1 -1.50 14.99 -27.47
N GLU A 2 -2.80 14.96 -27.21
CA GLU A 2 -3.46 15.80 -26.23
C GLU A 2 -3.55 15.02 -24.92
N VAL A 3 -3.15 15.61 -23.81
CA VAL A 3 -3.21 15.01 -22.47
C VAL A 3 -4.28 15.74 -21.66
N THR A 4 -5.27 15.00 -21.18
CA THR A 4 -6.36 15.52 -20.36
C THR A 4 -6.21 14.99 -18.93
N PRO A 5 -5.89 15.84 -17.94
CA PRO A 5 -5.83 15.42 -16.54
C PRO A 5 -7.24 15.21 -16.00
N VAL A 6 -7.44 14.08 -15.32
CA VAL A 6 -8.67 13.75 -14.59
C VAL A 6 -8.31 13.19 -13.22
N ALA A 7 -9.26 13.17 -12.29
CA ALA A 7 -9.04 12.61 -10.96
C ALA A 7 -8.71 11.11 -11.07
N ALA A 8 -7.67 10.67 -10.36
CA ALA A 8 -7.11 9.32 -10.49
C ALA A 8 -8.14 8.21 -10.22
N ASN A 9 -9.02 8.41 -9.24
CA ASN A 9 -10.09 7.47 -8.89
C ASN A 9 -11.18 7.33 -9.98
N THR A 10 -11.27 8.26 -10.94
CA THR A 10 -12.24 8.20 -12.04
C THR A 10 -11.67 7.60 -13.31
N LEU A 11 -10.33 7.47 -13.43
CA LEU A 11 -9.66 6.98 -14.65
C LEU A 11 -10.19 5.63 -15.13
N PRO A 12 -10.39 4.61 -14.28
CA PRO A 12 -10.88 3.32 -14.76
C PRO A 12 -12.27 3.41 -15.40
N SER A 13 -13.17 4.22 -14.83
CA SER A 13 -14.54 4.36 -15.33
C SER A 13 -14.63 5.18 -16.62
N THR A 14 -13.63 5.99 -16.93
CA THR A 14 -13.57 6.87 -18.11
C THR A 14 -12.72 6.31 -19.24
N LEU A 15 -12.25 5.06 -19.16
CA LEU A 15 -11.42 4.43 -20.21
C LEU A 15 -12.04 4.50 -21.61
N GLY A 16 -13.38 4.40 -21.71
CA GLY A 16 -14.08 4.48 -22.98
C GLY A 16 -14.11 5.87 -23.62
N ASP A 17 -13.75 6.92 -22.89
CA ASP A 17 -13.77 8.30 -23.34
C ASP A 17 -12.44 8.78 -23.93
N PHE A 18 -11.37 7.97 -23.72
CA PHE A 18 -10.00 8.31 -24.12
C PHE A 18 -9.39 7.21 -25.01
N ALA A 19 -8.42 7.59 -25.82
CA ALA A 19 -7.66 6.64 -26.64
C ALA A 19 -6.76 5.73 -25.79
N ALA A 20 -6.24 6.24 -24.67
CA ALA A 20 -5.48 5.52 -23.64
C ALA A 20 -5.50 6.32 -22.35
N SER A 21 -5.29 5.64 -21.20
CA SER A 21 -5.17 6.25 -19.87
C SER A 21 -4.01 5.62 -19.11
N THR A 22 -3.32 6.42 -18.29
CA THR A 22 -2.36 5.91 -17.32
C THR A 22 -3.07 5.75 -15.99
N ILE A 23 -3.11 4.54 -15.43
CA ILE A 23 -3.89 4.21 -14.24
C ILE A 23 -2.98 3.50 -13.24
N ASN A 24 -2.90 4.04 -12.03
CA ASN A 24 -2.17 3.42 -10.93
C ASN A 24 -2.87 2.13 -10.47
N GLY A 25 -2.10 1.14 -10.03
CA GLY A 25 -2.59 -0.14 -9.49
C GLY A 25 -3.65 0.02 -8.40
N THR A 26 -3.50 1.03 -7.53
CA THR A 26 -4.46 1.41 -6.48
C THR A 26 -5.91 1.50 -6.99
N TYR A 27 -6.11 2.01 -8.20
CA TYR A 27 -7.44 2.18 -8.80
C TYR A 27 -7.74 1.16 -9.89
N ALA A 28 -6.70 0.60 -10.53
CA ALA A 28 -6.88 -0.44 -11.57
C ALA A 28 -7.39 -1.75 -10.98
N VAL A 29 -6.76 -2.23 -9.89
CA VAL A 29 -7.06 -3.52 -9.27
C VAL A 29 -8.50 -3.62 -8.76
N PRO A 30 -9.04 -2.66 -7.96
CA PRO A 30 -10.43 -2.73 -7.51
C PRO A 30 -11.44 -2.69 -8.66
N TYR A 31 -11.05 -2.13 -9.81
CA TYR A 31 -11.87 -2.09 -11.02
C TYR A 31 -11.83 -3.40 -11.84
N GLY A 32 -10.98 -4.35 -11.41
CA GLY A 32 -10.81 -5.66 -12.05
C GLY A 32 -9.89 -5.64 -13.27
N LEU A 33 -9.06 -4.59 -13.42
CA LEU A 33 -8.04 -4.51 -14.46
C LEU A 33 -6.79 -5.28 -14.02
N VAL A 34 -6.33 -6.18 -14.89
CA VAL A 34 -5.12 -6.98 -14.69
C VAL A 34 -4.06 -6.52 -15.70
N PRO A 35 -2.88 -6.05 -15.26
CA PRO A 35 -1.88 -5.47 -16.16
C PRO A 35 -1.50 -6.37 -17.32
N SER A 36 -1.20 -7.65 -17.08
CA SER A 36 -0.81 -8.62 -18.12
C SER A 36 -1.89 -8.90 -19.16
N ARG A 37 -3.17 -8.67 -18.81
CA ARG A 37 -4.31 -8.92 -19.70
C ARG A 37 -4.82 -7.65 -20.39
N ASP A 38 -4.87 -6.54 -19.64
CA ASP A 38 -5.66 -5.36 -20.03
C ASP A 38 -4.78 -4.16 -20.41
N ALA A 39 -3.49 -4.13 -20.01
CA ALA A 39 -2.63 -3.00 -20.29
C ALA A 39 -2.01 -3.07 -21.70
N LEU A 40 -1.94 -1.91 -22.36
CA LEU A 40 -1.16 -1.74 -23.60
C LEU A 40 0.34 -1.65 -23.32
N LEU A 41 0.70 -1.12 -22.14
CA LEU A 41 2.06 -0.96 -21.65
C LEU A 41 2.04 -1.02 -20.12
N ILE A 42 2.97 -1.80 -19.55
CA ILE A 42 3.23 -1.86 -18.13
C ILE A 42 4.55 -1.13 -17.86
N GLU A 43 4.55 -0.23 -16.88
CA GLU A 43 5.78 0.38 -16.38
C GLU A 43 6.69 -0.71 -15.83
N LYS A 44 7.95 -0.71 -16.29
CA LYS A 44 8.94 -1.66 -15.77
C LYS A 44 9.59 -1.08 -14.53
N GLN A 45 9.76 -1.92 -13.52
CA GLN A 45 10.54 -1.56 -12.35
C GLN A 45 12.01 -1.37 -12.75
N ASP A 46 12.65 -0.33 -12.21
CA ASP A 46 14.09 -0.16 -12.34
C ASP A 46 14.78 -1.01 -11.28
N GLU A 47 15.37 -2.11 -11.71
CA GLU A 47 16.09 -3.06 -10.85
C GLU A 47 17.47 -2.52 -10.37
N ASN A 48 17.91 -1.37 -10.89
CA ASN A 48 19.31 -0.94 -10.78
C ASN A 48 19.54 0.29 -9.90
N GLY A 49 18.63 0.66 -9.01
CA GLY A 49 18.92 1.87 -8.26
C GLY A 49 17.94 2.27 -7.17
N ASP A 50 18.18 3.45 -6.62
CA ASP A 50 17.35 4.12 -5.64
C ASP A 50 16.06 4.58 -6.34
N ASN A 51 15.12 3.63 -6.53
CA ASN A 51 13.85 3.90 -7.21
C ASN A 51 13.00 4.86 -6.35
N PRO A 52 12.82 6.14 -6.76
CA PRO A 52 12.06 7.12 -5.98
C PRO A 52 10.56 6.82 -5.95
N TYR A 53 10.09 5.88 -6.77
CA TYR A 53 8.67 5.50 -6.90
C TYR A 53 8.29 4.28 -6.04
N VAL A 54 9.19 3.79 -5.18
CA VAL A 54 8.84 2.80 -4.18
C VAL A 54 7.91 3.43 -3.14
N ASN A 55 6.77 2.79 -2.91
CA ASN A 55 5.83 3.21 -1.87
C ASN A 55 6.47 3.06 -0.48
N ILE A 56 6.19 4.01 0.38
CA ILE A 56 6.78 4.12 1.72
C ILE A 56 5.71 4.23 2.79
N ILE A 57 6.06 3.80 4.00
CA ILE A 57 5.30 4.08 5.22
C ILE A 57 5.88 5.35 5.85
N VAL A 58 5.06 6.34 6.07
CA VAL A 58 5.47 7.67 6.54
C VAL A 58 4.90 7.96 7.92
N ALA A 59 5.76 8.47 8.81
CA ALA A 59 5.39 9.02 10.11
C ALA A 59 5.78 10.50 10.20
N ARG A 60 5.20 11.23 11.14
CA ARG A 60 5.69 12.58 11.48
C ARG A 60 7.14 12.52 11.96
N THR A 61 7.91 13.54 11.66
CA THR A 61 9.32 13.63 12.09
C THR A 61 9.47 13.51 13.62
N ALA A 62 8.50 14.01 14.39
CA ALA A 62 8.49 13.90 15.85
C ALA A 62 8.37 12.44 16.34
N ASP A 63 7.78 11.57 15.53
CA ASP A 63 7.49 10.17 15.87
C ASP A 63 8.47 9.18 15.22
N LYS A 64 9.54 9.65 14.58
CA LYS A 64 10.51 8.82 13.82
C LYS A 64 11.16 7.69 14.64
N ASP A 65 11.25 7.85 15.95
CA ASP A 65 11.85 6.87 16.87
C ASP A 65 10.80 6.07 17.67
N ASN A 66 9.52 6.12 17.25
CA ASN A 66 8.44 5.41 17.92
C ASN A 66 8.57 3.89 17.68
N GLU A 67 8.82 3.13 18.74
CA GLU A 67 9.03 1.69 18.67
C GLU A 67 7.79 0.92 18.17
N THR A 68 6.58 1.40 18.48
CA THR A 68 5.34 0.79 17.97
C THR A 68 5.29 0.89 16.43
N TYR A 69 5.69 2.02 15.86
CA TYR A 69 5.71 2.20 14.41
C TYR A 69 6.80 1.37 13.74
N LYS A 70 7.98 1.24 14.38
CA LYS A 70 9.03 0.33 13.90
C LYS A 70 8.56 -1.12 13.88
N THR A 71 7.89 -1.59 14.94
CA THR A 71 7.31 -2.93 15.00
C THR A 71 6.34 -3.18 13.85
N ILE A 72 5.52 -2.18 13.48
CA ILE A 72 4.61 -2.30 12.33
C ILE A 72 5.39 -2.40 11.00
N VAL A 73 6.45 -1.61 10.83
CA VAL A 73 7.30 -1.66 9.64
C VAL A 73 8.02 -2.99 9.54
N ASP A 74 8.56 -3.50 10.65
CA ASP A 74 9.21 -4.81 10.71
C ASP A 74 8.24 -5.94 10.36
N ALA A 75 7.00 -5.89 10.88
CA ALA A 75 5.94 -6.85 10.53
C ALA A 75 5.55 -6.77 9.04
N TYR A 76 5.59 -5.57 8.45
CA TYR A 76 5.35 -5.39 7.00
C TYR A 76 6.45 -6.01 6.16
N HIS A 77 7.71 -5.99 6.61
CA HIS A 77 8.88 -6.50 5.91
C HIS A 77 9.14 -8.00 6.17
N THR A 78 8.07 -8.78 6.30
CA THR A 78 8.17 -10.23 6.54
C THR A 78 7.93 -11.05 5.27
N GLN A 79 8.42 -12.29 5.28
CA GLN A 79 8.21 -13.25 4.20
C GLN A 79 6.72 -13.46 3.90
N LEU A 80 5.89 -13.58 4.95
CA LEU A 80 4.44 -13.76 4.80
C LEU A 80 3.79 -12.61 4.04
N VAL A 81 4.17 -11.36 4.33
CA VAL A 81 3.63 -10.19 3.64
C VAL A 81 4.15 -10.11 2.19
N ALA A 82 5.41 -10.48 1.94
CA ALA A 82 5.95 -10.57 0.58
C ALA A 82 5.16 -11.59 -0.27
N GLU A 83 4.96 -12.78 0.26
CA GLU A 83 4.16 -13.83 -0.39
C GLU A 83 2.72 -13.36 -0.65
N PHE A 84 2.10 -12.71 0.36
CA PHE A 84 0.75 -12.16 0.20
C PHE A 84 0.66 -11.15 -0.95
N LEU A 85 1.62 -10.20 -1.05
CA LEU A 85 1.66 -9.21 -2.12
C LEU A 85 1.75 -9.89 -3.49
N LEU A 86 2.64 -10.88 -3.63
CA LEU A 86 2.87 -11.58 -4.90
C LEU A 86 1.67 -12.42 -5.32
N VAL A 87 1.01 -13.10 -4.37
CA VAL A 87 -0.12 -13.99 -4.66
C VAL A 87 -1.42 -13.22 -4.82
N ASN A 88 -1.75 -12.31 -3.89
CA ASN A 88 -3.05 -11.63 -3.89
C ASN A 88 -3.19 -10.56 -4.98
N TYR A 89 -2.08 -9.86 -5.29
CA TYR A 89 -2.13 -8.75 -6.24
C TYR A 89 -1.56 -9.11 -7.61
N HIS A 90 -1.10 -10.34 -7.78
CA HIS A 90 -0.49 -10.82 -9.01
C HIS A 90 0.53 -9.78 -9.54
N GLU A 91 0.70 -9.52 -10.73
CA GLU A 91 1.71 -8.64 -11.32
C GLU A 91 1.50 -7.13 -11.05
N THR A 92 0.73 -6.73 -10.01
CA THR A 92 0.41 -5.32 -9.76
C THR A 92 1.21 -4.70 -8.61
N PHE A 93 1.45 -5.47 -7.53
CA PHE A 93 2.23 -5.03 -6.37
C PHE A 93 3.36 -6.00 -6.11
N TYR A 94 4.56 -5.45 -5.90
CA TYR A 94 5.77 -6.21 -5.64
C TYR A 94 6.41 -5.75 -4.32
N PRO A 95 6.97 -6.68 -3.52
CA PRO A 95 7.77 -6.31 -2.36
C PRO A 95 8.98 -5.48 -2.78
N ALA A 96 9.20 -4.32 -2.12
CA ALA A 96 10.40 -3.51 -2.29
C ALA A 96 11.33 -3.64 -1.07
N PHE A 97 11.26 -4.78 -0.39
CA PHE A 97 12.08 -5.17 0.75
C PHE A 97 12.61 -6.60 0.54
N GLU A 98 13.62 -6.97 1.31
CA GLU A 98 14.25 -8.29 1.19
C GLU A 98 13.29 -9.41 1.62
N TYR A 99 13.19 -10.45 0.80
CA TYR A 99 12.48 -11.69 1.07
C TYR A 99 13.17 -12.84 0.33
N ASP A 100 12.91 -14.06 0.73
CA ASP A 100 13.47 -15.27 0.07
C ASP A 100 12.53 -15.69 -1.08
N ALA A 101 12.92 -15.35 -2.31
CA ALA A 101 12.17 -15.68 -3.51
C ALA A 101 12.26 -17.19 -3.88
N ASP A 102 13.26 -17.90 -3.36
CA ASP A 102 13.47 -19.32 -3.60
C ASP A 102 12.80 -20.21 -2.53
N ALA A 103 12.25 -19.62 -1.47
CA ALA A 103 11.54 -20.35 -0.45
C ALA A 103 10.25 -20.99 -1.02
N GLU A 104 9.86 -22.13 -0.43
CA GLU A 104 8.51 -22.66 -0.67
C GLU A 104 7.48 -21.75 -0.01
N PHE A 105 6.66 -21.08 -0.81
CA PHE A 105 5.68 -20.13 -0.31
C PHE A 105 4.61 -20.82 0.55
N THR A 106 4.33 -20.21 1.67
CA THR A 106 3.25 -20.64 2.59
C THR A 106 1.90 -20.03 2.20
N VAL A 107 1.93 -18.85 1.56
CA VAL A 107 0.75 -18.22 0.97
C VAL A 107 0.60 -18.68 -0.48
N THR A 108 -0.57 -19.19 -0.81
CA THR A 108 -0.90 -19.74 -2.12
C THR A 108 -2.28 -19.24 -2.58
N GLU A 109 -2.62 -19.44 -3.84
CA GLU A 109 -3.96 -19.14 -4.38
C GLU A 109 -5.09 -19.81 -3.57
N ASP A 110 -4.81 -20.99 -2.98
CA ASP A 110 -5.82 -21.77 -2.24
C ASP A 110 -6.08 -21.19 -0.84
N ASN A 111 -5.13 -20.49 -0.23
CA ASN A 111 -5.24 -20.02 1.16
C ASN A 111 -5.13 -18.50 1.34
N VAL A 112 -4.80 -17.74 0.31
CA VAL A 112 -4.68 -16.27 0.41
C VAL A 112 -5.97 -15.61 0.90
N ALA A 113 -7.12 -16.21 0.59
CA ALA A 113 -8.44 -15.73 1.04
C ALA A 113 -8.58 -15.74 2.57
N ASP A 114 -7.89 -16.64 3.27
CA ASP A 114 -7.89 -16.68 4.73
C ASP A 114 -7.20 -15.45 5.32
N LEU A 115 -6.15 -14.95 4.68
CA LEU A 115 -5.47 -13.71 5.06
C LEU A 115 -6.32 -12.48 4.73
N VAL A 116 -6.95 -12.44 3.56
CA VAL A 116 -7.90 -11.38 3.18
C VAL A 116 -9.06 -11.33 4.18
N GLY A 117 -9.53 -12.48 4.67
CA GLY A 117 -10.58 -12.60 5.67
C GLY A 117 -10.13 -12.45 7.11
N TYR A 118 -8.82 -12.28 7.37
CA TYR A 118 -8.29 -12.25 8.74
C TYR A 118 -8.90 -11.11 9.56
N GLN A 119 -9.33 -11.44 10.78
CA GLN A 119 -9.92 -10.50 11.73
C GLN A 119 -9.14 -10.54 13.04
N SER A 120 -8.74 -9.39 13.51
CA SER A 120 -8.10 -9.20 14.81
C SER A 120 -9.02 -8.48 15.78
N SER A 121 -8.82 -8.74 17.08
CA SER A 121 -9.51 -7.99 18.13
C SER A 121 -8.74 -6.70 18.47
N LYS A 122 -9.46 -5.59 18.53
CA LYS A 122 -8.95 -4.29 18.99
C LYS A 122 -8.80 -4.22 20.51
N LYS A 123 -9.44 -5.16 21.22
CA LYS A 123 -9.49 -5.14 22.69
C LYS A 123 -8.11 -5.30 23.29
N ASP A 124 -7.78 -4.42 24.24
CA ASP A 124 -6.52 -4.40 25.01
C ASP A 124 -5.25 -4.18 24.15
N LYS A 125 -5.40 -3.63 22.93
CA LYS A 125 -4.30 -3.30 22.03
C LYS A 125 -4.12 -1.79 21.86
N THR A 126 -2.87 -1.38 21.61
CA THR A 126 -2.56 -0.04 21.12
C THR A 126 -3.06 0.11 19.69
N VAL A 127 -3.96 1.06 19.47
CA VAL A 127 -4.49 1.33 18.12
C VAL A 127 -3.55 2.29 17.40
N VAL A 128 -3.15 1.92 16.19
CA VAL A 128 -2.38 2.76 15.27
C VAL A 128 -3.21 2.97 14.01
N LYS A 129 -3.51 4.22 13.70
CA LYS A 129 -4.28 4.60 12.51
C LYS A 129 -3.34 4.78 11.32
N VAL A 130 -3.57 4.00 10.28
CA VAL A 130 -2.78 4.05 9.04
C VAL A 130 -3.65 4.57 7.91
N GLY A 131 -3.29 5.73 7.37
CA GLY A 131 -3.95 6.34 6.22
C GLY A 131 -3.53 5.64 4.92
N VAL A 132 -4.51 5.20 4.14
CA VAL A 132 -4.33 4.52 2.86
C VAL A 132 -5.24 5.13 1.80
N CYS A 133 -4.91 4.93 0.53
CA CYS A 133 -5.75 5.37 -0.59
C CYS A 133 -6.37 4.19 -1.32
N GLY A 134 -7.63 4.34 -1.73
CA GLY A 134 -8.39 3.31 -2.41
C GLY A 134 -8.81 2.16 -1.50
N ALA A 135 -9.65 1.27 -2.02
CA ALA A 135 -10.30 0.21 -1.25
C ALA A 135 -9.49 -1.10 -1.15
N ASN A 136 -8.39 -1.24 -1.89
CA ASN A 136 -7.64 -2.50 -1.94
C ASN A 136 -6.35 -2.39 -1.12
N ASN A 137 -6.46 -2.65 0.17
CA ASN A 137 -5.38 -2.54 1.15
C ASN A 137 -5.28 -3.81 2.02
N ASP A 138 -5.62 -4.98 1.46
CA ASP A 138 -5.69 -6.25 2.19
C ASP A 138 -4.35 -6.73 2.74
N GLN A 139 -3.22 -6.26 2.19
CA GLN A 139 -1.88 -6.55 2.73
C GLN A 139 -1.76 -6.16 4.22
N TRP A 140 -2.51 -5.17 4.67
CA TRP A 140 -2.52 -4.77 6.08
C TRP A 140 -3.16 -5.81 7.01
N ARG A 141 -3.98 -6.71 6.46
CA ARG A 141 -4.51 -7.87 7.22
C ARG A 141 -3.43 -8.92 7.43
N ALA A 142 -2.57 -9.14 6.43
CA ALA A 142 -1.39 -9.99 6.58
C ALA A 142 -0.42 -9.40 7.62
N VAL A 143 -0.17 -8.08 7.58
CA VAL A 143 0.64 -7.38 8.60
C VAL A 143 0.01 -7.55 10.00
N GLN A 144 -1.30 -7.35 10.13
CA GLN A 144 -1.99 -7.54 11.42
C GLN A 144 -1.86 -8.97 11.93
N LYS A 145 -1.92 -9.97 11.03
CA LYS A 145 -1.71 -11.36 11.43
C LYS A 145 -0.30 -11.61 11.95
N VAL A 146 0.73 -11.06 11.32
CA VAL A 146 2.12 -11.13 11.81
C VAL A 146 2.21 -10.55 13.22
N LEU A 147 1.68 -9.34 13.43
CA LEU A 147 1.68 -8.68 14.74
C LEU A 147 0.99 -9.55 15.82
N ASP A 148 -0.10 -10.19 15.46
CA ASP A 148 -0.85 -11.04 16.38
C ASP A 148 -0.11 -12.35 16.70
N ASP A 149 0.49 -12.98 15.69
CA ASP A 149 1.28 -14.21 15.85
C ASP A 149 2.54 -13.97 16.69
N GLU A 150 3.14 -12.79 16.61
CA GLU A 150 4.28 -12.35 17.42
C GLU A 150 3.87 -11.87 18.83
N GLY A 151 2.57 -11.78 19.10
CA GLY A 151 2.07 -11.31 20.39
C GLY A 151 2.23 -9.80 20.61
N ALA A 152 2.40 -9.03 19.57
CA ALA A 152 2.42 -7.58 19.64
C ALA A 152 1.03 -7.06 20.01
N ASN A 153 0.95 -6.23 21.05
CA ASN A 153 -0.30 -5.63 21.47
C ASN A 153 -0.66 -4.39 20.64
N ILE A 154 -0.65 -4.55 19.30
CA ILE A 154 -0.89 -3.48 18.32
C ILE A 154 -2.10 -3.88 17.46
N TYR A 155 -2.98 -2.91 17.22
CA TYR A 155 -4.08 -3.03 16.26
C TYR A 155 -3.97 -1.95 15.20
N ILE A 156 -3.91 -2.36 13.94
CA ILE A 156 -3.90 -1.46 12.80
C ILE A 156 -5.34 -1.09 12.44
N GLU A 157 -5.66 0.19 12.51
CA GLU A 157 -6.92 0.75 12.05
C GLU A 157 -6.67 1.50 10.74
N LEU A 158 -7.16 0.97 9.63
CA LEU A 158 -7.05 1.65 8.34
C LEU A 158 -8.03 2.81 8.27
N VAL A 159 -7.52 3.96 7.81
CA VAL A 159 -8.32 5.15 7.45
C VAL A 159 -8.18 5.34 5.95
N GLU A 160 -9.25 5.05 5.22
CA GLU A 160 -9.27 5.09 3.76
C GLU A 160 -9.58 6.50 3.27
N PHE A 161 -8.80 6.96 2.29
CA PHE A 161 -8.99 8.25 1.61
C PHE A 161 -9.26 8.03 0.13
N ASP A 162 -10.18 8.80 -0.41
CA ASP A 162 -10.56 8.71 -1.82
C ASP A 162 -9.58 9.44 -2.75
N ALA A 163 -8.73 10.31 -2.21
CA ALA A 163 -7.81 11.13 -3.00
C ALA A 163 -6.42 11.25 -2.35
N TYR A 164 -5.39 11.30 -3.18
CA TYR A 164 -3.99 11.32 -2.75
C TYR A 164 -3.56 12.58 -1.99
N ASN A 165 -4.27 13.69 -2.12
CA ASN A 165 -3.94 14.95 -1.43
C ASN A 165 -4.38 15.01 0.04
N LEU A 166 -5.12 14.01 0.54
CA LEU A 166 -5.70 14.04 1.88
C LEU A 166 -4.82 13.41 2.98
N PRO A 167 -4.13 12.27 2.76
CA PRO A 167 -3.48 11.57 3.87
C PRO A 167 -2.29 12.32 4.49
N ASN A 168 -1.56 13.16 3.74
CA ASN A 168 -0.47 13.96 4.31
C ASN A 168 -1.00 15.05 5.23
N GLU A 169 -2.11 15.68 4.89
CA GLU A 169 -2.80 16.65 5.75
C GLU A 169 -3.31 15.98 7.04
N ALA A 170 -3.95 14.80 6.92
CA ALA A 170 -4.42 14.01 8.06
C ALA A 170 -3.27 13.55 8.97
N LEU A 171 -2.10 13.18 8.39
CA LEU A 171 -0.91 12.83 9.17
C LEU A 171 -0.36 14.05 9.91
N ASN A 172 -0.26 15.19 9.25
CA ASN A 172 0.24 16.44 9.83
C ASN A 172 -0.66 16.94 10.97
N SER A 173 -1.99 16.84 10.81
CA SER A 173 -2.95 17.24 11.84
C SER A 173 -3.04 16.27 13.02
N GLY A 174 -2.47 15.06 12.92
CA GLY A 174 -2.55 14.02 13.93
C GLY A 174 -3.87 13.24 13.92
N GLU A 175 -4.64 13.32 12.85
CA GLU A 175 -5.85 12.51 12.65
C GLU A 175 -5.51 11.04 12.43
N ILE A 176 -4.36 10.78 11.75
CA ILE A 176 -3.75 9.47 11.58
C ILE A 176 -2.33 9.45 12.14
N ASP A 177 -1.79 8.28 12.39
CA ASP A 177 -0.48 8.05 12.98
C ASP A 177 0.60 7.82 11.93
N LEU A 178 0.26 7.05 10.90
CA LEU A 178 1.08 6.71 9.74
C LEU A 178 0.27 6.91 8.47
N ASN A 179 0.94 7.08 7.33
CA ASN A 179 0.29 6.84 6.04
C ASN A 179 1.14 5.91 5.15
N ALA A 180 0.48 5.20 4.22
CA ALA A 180 1.09 4.21 3.34
C ALA A 180 0.36 4.18 2.00
N PHE A 181 0.55 5.23 1.20
CA PHE A 181 -0.11 5.39 -0.10
C PHE A 181 0.80 6.01 -1.16
N GLN A 182 1.93 6.58 -0.75
CA GLN A 182 2.78 7.44 -1.56
C GLN A 182 4.21 6.91 -1.68
N ASP A 183 4.91 7.36 -2.71
CA ASP A 183 6.33 7.20 -2.90
C ASP A 183 7.13 8.44 -2.42
N LYS A 184 8.47 8.31 -2.42
CA LYS A 184 9.37 9.41 -2.01
C LYS A 184 9.25 10.63 -2.93
N ALA A 185 9.01 10.44 -4.23
CA ALA A 185 8.91 11.55 -5.18
C ALA A 185 7.64 12.37 -4.90
N TYR A 186 6.50 11.69 -4.64
CA TYR A 186 5.26 12.35 -4.27
C TYR A 186 5.39 13.10 -2.93
N LEU A 187 5.94 12.45 -1.90
CA LEU A 187 6.14 13.07 -0.59
C LEU A 187 7.01 14.33 -0.69
N ASN A 188 8.11 14.27 -1.44
CA ASN A 188 8.99 15.43 -1.61
C ASN A 188 8.30 16.59 -2.33
N ASN A 189 7.49 16.30 -3.34
CA ASN A 189 6.70 17.31 -4.05
C ASN A 189 5.64 17.93 -3.15
N ASP A 190 4.94 17.14 -2.36
CA ASP A 190 3.92 17.62 -1.43
C ASP A 190 4.54 18.51 -0.35
N ALA A 191 5.65 18.07 0.26
CA ALA A 191 6.38 18.84 1.26
C ALA A 191 6.96 20.16 0.69
N ALA A 192 7.36 20.20 -0.59
CA ALA A 192 7.82 21.44 -1.22
C ALA A 192 6.71 22.49 -1.38
N VAL A 193 5.46 22.05 -1.46
CA VAL A 193 4.29 22.93 -1.64
C VAL A 193 3.68 23.34 -0.31
N HIS A 194 3.60 22.41 0.65
CA HIS A 194 2.85 22.59 1.88
C HIS A 194 3.71 22.72 3.14
N GLY A 195 5.01 22.44 3.06
CA GLY A 195 6.01 22.60 4.14
C GLY A 195 6.24 21.32 4.92
#